data_f39af2d831d831f32ece1df7915aa7ba
#
_entry.id   f39af2d831d831f32ece1df7915aa7ba
#
_cell.length_a   1.000
_cell.length_b   1.000
_cell.length_c   1.000
_cell.angle_alpha   90.00
_cell.angle_beta   90.00
_cell.angle_gamma   90.00
#
_symmetry.space_group_name_H-M   'P 1'
#
loop_
_entity.id
_entity.type
_entity.pdbx_description
1 polymer ?
#
loop_
_entity_poly.entity_id
_entity_poly.type
_entity_poly.pdbx_seq_one_letter_code
_entity_poly.pdbx_strand_id
1 'polypeptide(L)'
;MRNTMKHLVKAVCVVFLVVMALPLTAGAEIKLGLLPRLSAMEMNSMFTPLAEYLSRETGEKVSLVIPKDFEAFKAAVSAGQVDMGFSNPIIYVQLKKSSPALEPLGLASEKAGTKFRGIIIARKDSGIEKVQDLKGKKIIFVDQDSAAGHVFQMLTLSKAGLDVHKDFTKLPYAKKHDNVAMAVFNKTADAGGIREDDLDKMKDKVDLSQIKIVAFTDYYPNWPLFSTGKMSKTVADKVRAALMKLKPNSAEAQQVAGPAKITGFAPVADKDYDMLRQAAKVADLL
;
A
#
# COMPACT_ATOMS: atom_id res chain seq x y z
N MET A 1 30.54 -63.97 -33.06
CA MET A 1 30.68 -62.49 -33.07
C MET A 1 29.38 -61.71 -33.31
N ARG A 2 28.24 -62.30 -33.59
CA ARG A 2 26.99 -61.57 -33.96
C ARG A 2 26.01 -61.40 -32.78
N ASN A 3 26.21 -62.09 -31.67
CA ASN A 3 25.32 -61.98 -30.50
C ASN A 3 25.78 -61.00 -29.42
N THR A 4 27.05 -60.72 -29.36
CA THR A 4 27.60 -59.73 -28.36
C THR A 4 27.26 -58.27 -28.70
N MET A 5 27.07 -57.96 -29.97
CA MET A 5 26.75 -56.61 -30.44
C MET A 5 25.29 -56.21 -30.20
N LYS A 6 24.34 -57.17 -30.09
CA LYS A 6 22.93 -56.90 -29.81
C LYS A 6 22.64 -56.60 -28.34
N HIS A 7 23.47 -57.06 -27.42
CA HIS A 7 23.34 -56.76 -25.97
C HIS A 7 23.97 -55.39 -25.60
N LEU A 8 25.00 -54.97 -26.34
CA LEU A 8 25.63 -53.67 -26.12
C LEU A 8 24.74 -52.50 -26.55
N VAL A 9 23.97 -52.67 -27.65
CA VAL A 9 23.03 -51.65 -28.14
C VAL A 9 21.81 -51.48 -27.21
N LYS A 10 21.34 -52.58 -26.57
CA LYS A 10 20.23 -52.52 -25.61
C LYS A 10 20.64 -51.90 -24.28
N ALA A 11 21.89 -52.04 -23.84
CA ALA A 11 22.40 -51.43 -22.61
C ALA A 11 22.60 -49.90 -22.75
N VAL A 12 23.00 -49.41 -23.93
CA VAL A 12 23.19 -47.95 -24.17
C VAL A 12 21.86 -47.20 -24.29
N CYS A 13 20.80 -47.86 -24.84
CA CYS A 13 19.47 -47.21 -24.90
C CYS A 13 18.75 -47.08 -23.54
N VAL A 14 19.06 -47.94 -22.56
CA VAL A 14 18.43 -47.90 -21.25
C VAL A 14 19.09 -46.82 -20.37
N VAL A 15 20.36 -46.50 -20.55
CA VAL A 15 21.06 -45.45 -19.79
C VAL A 15 20.69 -44.06 -20.28
N PHE A 16 20.28 -43.87 -21.54
CA PHE A 16 19.91 -42.55 -22.08
C PHE A 16 18.47 -42.13 -21.74
N LEU A 17 17.60 -43.04 -21.25
CA LEU A 17 16.20 -42.77 -20.93
C LEU A 17 15.97 -42.39 -19.47
N VAL A 18 16.99 -42.44 -18.59
CA VAL A 18 16.87 -42.12 -17.17
C VAL A 18 17.29 -40.66 -16.85
N VAL A 19 17.87 -39.92 -17.79
CA VAL A 19 18.37 -38.54 -17.56
C VAL A 19 17.33 -37.48 -17.91
N MET A 20 16.14 -37.80 -18.39
CA MET A 20 15.15 -36.81 -18.84
C MET A 20 13.86 -36.72 -17.99
N ALA A 21 13.90 -37.05 -16.73
CA ALA A 21 12.78 -36.83 -15.84
C ALA A 21 13.25 -36.06 -14.57
N LEU A 22 13.93 -34.91 -14.76
CA LEU A 22 13.89 -33.88 -13.74
C LEU A 22 12.46 -33.29 -13.79
N PRO A 23 11.63 -33.45 -12.75
CA PRO A 23 10.39 -32.72 -12.71
C PRO A 23 10.77 -31.24 -12.79
N LEU A 24 10.40 -30.56 -13.86
CA LEU A 24 10.20 -29.14 -13.80
C LEU A 24 9.12 -28.96 -12.72
N THR A 25 9.53 -28.80 -11.47
CA THR A 25 8.68 -28.21 -10.46
C THR A 25 8.38 -26.82 -10.99
N ALA A 26 7.24 -26.67 -11.68
CA ALA A 26 6.66 -25.36 -11.92
C ALA A 26 6.57 -24.74 -10.54
N GLY A 27 7.49 -23.81 -10.21
CA GLY A 27 7.49 -23.08 -8.97
C GLY A 27 6.09 -22.49 -8.77
N ALA A 28 5.58 -22.52 -7.55
CA ALA A 28 4.26 -21.97 -7.27
C ALA A 28 4.24 -20.49 -7.65
N GLU A 29 3.24 -20.08 -8.43
CA GLU A 29 3.09 -18.66 -8.78
C GLU A 29 2.61 -17.88 -7.55
N ILE A 30 3.37 -16.86 -7.15
CA ILE A 30 3.04 -15.95 -6.06
C ILE A 30 2.29 -14.75 -6.63
N LYS A 31 1.08 -14.50 -6.17
CA LYS A 31 0.25 -13.37 -6.59
C LYS A 31 0.38 -12.20 -5.64
N LEU A 32 0.93 -11.09 -6.11
CA LEU A 32 1.01 -9.81 -5.38
C LEU A 32 -0.18 -8.93 -5.73
N GLY A 33 -1.13 -8.82 -4.81
CA GLY A 33 -2.25 -7.88 -4.90
C GLY A 33 -1.80 -6.45 -4.60
N LEU A 34 -2.16 -5.51 -5.47
CA LEU A 34 -1.86 -4.09 -5.30
C LEU A 34 -3.16 -3.31 -5.08
N LEU A 35 -3.22 -2.53 -3.99
CA LEU A 35 -4.34 -1.60 -3.78
C LEU A 35 -4.35 -0.55 -4.90
N PRO A 36 -5.42 -0.44 -5.70
CA PRO A 36 -5.44 0.43 -6.87
C PRO A 36 -5.55 1.90 -6.47
N ARG A 37 -4.52 2.70 -6.76
CA ARG A 37 -4.50 4.17 -6.56
C ARG A 37 -4.38 4.95 -7.87
N LEU A 38 -4.07 4.25 -8.94
CA LEU A 38 -3.91 4.76 -10.30
C LEU A 38 -4.59 3.77 -11.27
N SER A 39 -4.51 4.00 -12.57
CA SER A 39 -4.99 3.03 -13.56
C SER A 39 -4.23 1.70 -13.47
N ALA A 40 -4.87 0.60 -13.86
CA ALA A 40 -4.24 -0.72 -13.84
C ALA A 40 -2.96 -0.77 -14.67
N MET A 41 -2.92 -0.06 -15.79
CA MET A 41 -1.75 0.02 -16.67
C MET A 41 -0.58 0.74 -15.96
N GLU A 42 -0.83 1.88 -15.32
CA GLU A 42 0.18 2.61 -14.56
C GLU A 42 0.70 1.78 -13.38
N MET A 43 -0.20 1.18 -12.61
CA MET A 43 0.17 0.32 -11.47
C MET A 43 1.03 -0.86 -11.94
N ASN A 44 0.65 -1.51 -13.06
CA ASN A 44 1.42 -2.61 -13.62
C ASN A 44 2.83 -2.14 -14.01
N SER A 45 2.96 -1.06 -14.76
CA SER A 45 4.25 -0.49 -15.17
C SER A 45 5.14 -0.15 -13.95
N MET A 46 4.56 0.44 -12.92
CA MET A 46 5.27 0.87 -11.71
C MET A 46 5.79 -0.30 -10.86
N PHE A 47 5.06 -1.42 -10.80
CA PHE A 47 5.38 -2.53 -9.89
C PHE A 47 5.99 -3.74 -10.59
N THR A 48 6.01 -3.81 -11.92
CA THR A 48 6.67 -4.90 -12.66
C THR A 48 8.14 -5.08 -12.25
N PRO A 49 8.99 -4.04 -12.11
CA PRO A 49 10.39 -4.24 -11.70
C PRO A 49 10.51 -4.88 -10.30
N LEU A 50 9.62 -4.53 -9.37
CA LEU A 50 9.58 -5.14 -8.04
C LEU A 50 9.15 -6.62 -8.10
N ALA A 51 8.15 -6.95 -8.92
CA ALA A 51 7.70 -8.32 -9.10
C ALA A 51 8.79 -9.20 -9.72
N GLU A 52 9.49 -8.71 -10.73
CA GLU A 52 10.63 -9.39 -11.37
C GLU A 52 11.80 -9.59 -10.39
N TYR A 53 12.11 -8.56 -9.61
CA TYR A 53 13.13 -8.65 -8.56
C TYR A 53 12.77 -9.74 -7.54
N LEU A 54 11.55 -9.71 -6.99
CA LEU A 54 11.09 -10.71 -6.03
C LEU A 54 11.09 -12.11 -6.65
N SER A 55 10.76 -12.24 -7.94
CA SER A 55 10.83 -13.54 -8.63
C SER A 55 12.25 -14.11 -8.65
N ARG A 56 13.26 -13.28 -8.94
CA ARG A 56 14.67 -13.72 -8.92
C ARG A 56 15.13 -14.11 -7.52
N GLU A 57 14.78 -13.31 -6.52
CA GLU A 57 15.24 -13.53 -5.14
C GLU A 57 14.58 -14.72 -4.46
N THR A 58 13.33 -15.03 -4.80
CA THR A 58 12.59 -16.15 -4.20
C THR A 58 12.77 -17.44 -4.97
N GLY A 59 13.05 -17.37 -6.27
CA GLY A 59 13.02 -18.52 -7.19
C GLY A 59 11.60 -18.92 -7.61
N GLU A 60 10.57 -18.15 -7.25
CA GLU A 60 9.17 -18.35 -7.58
C GLU A 60 8.67 -17.23 -8.49
N LYS A 61 7.82 -17.53 -9.48
CA LYS A 61 7.22 -16.49 -10.32
C LYS A 61 6.31 -15.58 -9.48
N VAL A 62 6.56 -14.28 -9.46
CA VAL A 62 5.68 -13.28 -8.84
C VAL A 62 4.90 -12.55 -9.94
N SER A 63 3.56 -12.59 -9.86
CA SER A 63 2.66 -11.89 -10.77
C SER A 63 1.84 -10.83 -10.04
N LEU A 64 1.47 -9.77 -10.76
CA LEU A 64 0.68 -8.67 -10.20
C LEU A 64 -0.81 -8.92 -10.39
N VAL A 65 -1.58 -8.65 -9.34
CA VAL A 65 -3.05 -8.63 -9.36
C VAL A 65 -3.50 -7.22 -8.97
N ILE A 66 -4.18 -6.52 -9.87
CA ILE A 66 -4.65 -5.14 -9.67
C ILE A 66 -6.17 -5.14 -9.72
N PRO A 67 -6.87 -5.24 -8.58
CA PRO A 67 -8.31 -5.17 -8.51
C PRO A 67 -8.84 -3.81 -8.99
N LYS A 68 -10.12 -3.75 -9.36
CA LYS A 68 -10.74 -2.53 -9.92
C LYS A 68 -10.86 -1.38 -8.92
N ASP A 69 -11.03 -1.70 -7.63
CA ASP A 69 -11.25 -0.75 -6.53
C ASP A 69 -10.80 -1.32 -5.18
N PHE A 70 -10.93 -0.53 -4.11
CA PHE A 70 -10.53 -0.90 -2.75
C PHE A 70 -11.35 -2.09 -2.21
N GLU A 71 -12.64 -2.15 -2.50
CA GLU A 71 -13.50 -3.25 -2.06
C GLU A 71 -13.12 -4.56 -2.74
N ALA A 72 -12.85 -4.52 -4.06
CA ALA A 72 -12.38 -5.67 -4.80
C ALA A 72 -11.00 -6.15 -4.31
N PHE A 73 -10.11 -5.23 -3.89
CA PHE A 73 -8.84 -5.59 -3.28
C PHE A 73 -9.05 -6.31 -1.94
N LYS A 74 -9.87 -5.76 -1.04
CA LYS A 74 -10.20 -6.39 0.24
C LYS A 74 -10.81 -7.77 0.04
N ALA A 75 -11.74 -7.90 -0.91
CA ALA A 75 -12.36 -9.17 -1.26
C ALA A 75 -11.34 -10.19 -1.79
N ALA A 76 -10.41 -9.78 -2.66
CA ALA A 76 -9.37 -10.66 -3.21
C ALA A 76 -8.43 -11.20 -2.12
N VAL A 77 -8.04 -10.35 -1.16
CA VAL A 77 -7.23 -10.76 0.00
C VAL A 77 -8.02 -11.73 0.88
N SER A 78 -9.27 -11.40 1.24
CA SER A 78 -10.10 -12.21 2.14
C SER A 78 -10.48 -13.56 1.52
N ALA A 79 -10.72 -13.60 0.20
CA ALA A 79 -10.98 -14.84 -0.53
C ALA A 79 -9.69 -15.64 -0.82
N GLY A 80 -8.54 -15.11 -0.45
CA GLY A 80 -7.23 -15.73 -0.70
C GLY A 80 -6.90 -15.88 -2.18
N GLN A 81 -7.31 -14.95 -3.01
CA GLN A 81 -6.96 -14.88 -4.43
C GLN A 81 -5.56 -14.33 -4.67
N VAL A 82 -4.94 -13.77 -3.62
CA VAL A 82 -3.56 -13.26 -3.62
C VAL A 82 -2.78 -13.84 -2.43
N ASP A 83 -1.47 -13.97 -2.60
CA ASP A 83 -0.55 -14.52 -1.61
C ASP A 83 0.15 -13.42 -0.81
N MET A 84 0.33 -12.27 -1.44
CA MET A 84 0.85 -11.04 -0.84
C MET A 84 -0.07 -9.86 -1.17
N GLY A 85 -0.05 -8.84 -0.32
CA GLY A 85 -0.73 -7.58 -0.56
C GLY A 85 0.18 -6.38 -0.31
N PHE A 86 -0.02 -5.32 -1.09
CA PHE A 86 0.55 -4.00 -0.84
C PHE A 86 -0.58 -2.99 -0.76
N SER A 87 -0.81 -2.43 0.42
CA SER A 87 -1.94 -1.52 0.64
C SER A 87 -1.58 -0.37 1.58
N ASN A 88 -2.46 0.63 1.64
CA ASN A 88 -2.37 1.63 2.69
C ASN A 88 -2.57 0.97 4.07
N PRO A 89 -2.01 1.56 5.14
CA PRO A 89 -1.98 0.91 6.45
C PRO A 89 -3.37 0.74 7.10
N ILE A 90 -4.37 1.54 6.73
CA ILE A 90 -5.74 1.38 7.27
C ILE A 90 -6.39 0.13 6.70
N ILE A 91 -6.28 -0.10 5.41
CA ILE A 91 -6.79 -1.35 4.78
C ILE A 91 -6.05 -2.58 5.33
N TYR A 92 -4.72 -2.48 5.55
CA TYR A 92 -3.97 -3.55 6.21
C TYR A 92 -4.56 -3.88 7.61
N VAL A 93 -4.82 -2.87 8.43
CA VAL A 93 -5.39 -3.04 9.79
C VAL A 93 -6.78 -3.65 9.74
N GLN A 94 -7.65 -3.24 8.82
CA GLN A 94 -8.97 -3.83 8.62
C GLN A 94 -8.87 -5.31 8.22
N LEU A 95 -8.04 -5.61 7.23
CA LEU A 95 -7.82 -6.98 6.78
C LEU A 95 -7.20 -7.86 7.87
N LYS A 96 -6.25 -7.34 8.65
CA LYS A 96 -5.63 -8.07 9.78
C LYS A 96 -6.65 -8.46 10.84
N LYS A 97 -7.68 -7.63 11.09
CA LYS A 97 -8.77 -7.95 12.03
C LYS A 97 -9.58 -9.17 11.56
N SER A 98 -9.91 -9.24 10.26
CA SER A 98 -10.69 -10.33 9.68
C SER A 98 -9.85 -11.55 9.31
N SER A 99 -8.54 -11.37 9.08
CA SER A 99 -7.61 -12.42 8.67
C SER A 99 -6.34 -12.37 9.53
N PRO A 100 -6.34 -12.98 10.73
CA PRO A 100 -5.22 -12.91 11.69
C PRO A 100 -3.89 -13.46 11.16
N ALA A 101 -3.93 -14.29 10.10
CA ALA A 101 -2.74 -14.85 9.48
C ALA A 101 -1.93 -13.84 8.65
N LEU A 102 -2.47 -12.63 8.36
CA LEU A 102 -1.71 -11.61 7.67
C LEU A 102 -0.46 -11.22 8.48
N GLU A 103 0.67 -11.09 7.81
CA GLU A 103 1.94 -10.72 8.44
C GLU A 103 2.68 -9.68 7.58
N PRO A 104 3.12 -8.54 8.14
CA PRO A 104 3.88 -7.57 7.37
C PRO A 104 5.28 -8.11 7.08
N LEU A 105 5.72 -7.99 5.85
CA LEU A 105 7.02 -8.46 5.35
C LEU A 105 8.02 -7.32 5.18
N GLY A 106 7.55 -6.12 4.87
CA GLY A 106 8.38 -4.94 4.72
C GLY A 106 7.54 -3.66 4.70
N LEU A 107 8.09 -2.60 5.28
CA LEU A 107 7.52 -1.26 5.31
C LEU A 107 8.12 -0.44 4.18
N ALA A 108 7.29 0.08 3.28
CA ALA A 108 7.76 0.95 2.22
C ALA A 108 8.36 2.25 2.80
N SER A 109 9.50 2.65 2.26
CA SER A 109 10.07 3.98 2.45
C SER A 109 9.80 4.81 1.19
N GLU A 110 9.38 6.04 1.38
CA GLU A 110 9.19 7.03 0.32
C GLU A 110 10.17 8.21 0.53
N LYS A 111 10.06 9.28 -0.25
CA LYS A 111 10.95 10.46 -0.12
C LYS A 111 11.02 11.02 1.32
N ALA A 112 9.89 11.01 2.03
CA ALA A 112 9.80 11.45 3.43
C ALA A 112 10.21 10.37 4.46
N GLY A 113 10.66 9.19 4.01
CA GLY A 113 11.04 8.06 4.86
C GLY A 113 9.94 7.01 5.02
N THR A 114 9.98 6.30 6.15
CA THR A 114 9.08 5.17 6.45
C THR A 114 7.77 5.58 7.12
N LYS A 115 7.54 6.88 7.31
CA LYS A 115 6.33 7.44 7.90
C LYS A 115 5.77 8.54 7.01
N PHE A 116 4.47 8.76 7.11
CA PHE A 116 3.77 9.84 6.45
C PHE A 116 2.67 10.39 7.35
N ARG A 117 2.14 11.55 7.00
CA ARG A 117 1.04 12.17 7.75
C ARG A 117 0.03 12.82 6.82
N GLY A 118 -1.12 13.13 7.40
CA GLY A 118 -2.13 13.97 6.78
C GLY A 118 -2.03 15.41 7.26
N ILE A 119 -2.73 16.28 6.55
CA ILE A 119 -2.96 17.67 6.93
C ILE A 119 -4.44 18.00 6.79
N ILE A 120 -4.89 19.00 7.55
CA ILE A 120 -6.18 19.65 7.36
C ILE A 120 -5.89 21.01 6.75
N ILE A 121 -6.48 21.28 5.60
CA ILE A 121 -6.33 22.55 4.88
C ILE A 121 -7.62 23.36 4.90
N ALA A 122 -7.47 24.68 4.86
CA ALA A 122 -8.55 25.64 4.68
C ALA A 122 -8.05 26.82 3.83
N ARG A 123 -8.97 27.66 3.36
CA ARG A 123 -8.58 28.93 2.75
C ARG A 123 -8.08 29.92 3.81
N LYS A 124 -7.15 30.79 3.44
CA LYS A 124 -6.66 31.87 4.33
C LYS A 124 -7.76 32.85 4.71
N ASP A 125 -8.72 33.08 3.81
CA ASP A 125 -9.86 34.01 4.03
C ASP A 125 -11.07 33.33 4.70
N SER A 126 -10.96 32.09 5.20
CA SER A 126 -12.07 31.32 5.78
C SER A 126 -12.39 31.68 7.24
N GLY A 127 -11.48 32.39 7.95
CA GLY A 127 -11.58 32.60 9.39
C GLY A 127 -11.27 31.37 10.25
N ILE A 128 -10.87 30.23 9.64
CA ILE A 128 -10.49 29.00 10.35
C ILE A 128 -9.00 29.09 10.67
N GLU A 129 -8.62 29.28 11.94
CA GLU A 129 -7.22 29.38 12.35
C GLU A 129 -6.71 28.14 13.09
N LYS A 130 -7.59 27.42 13.77
CA LYS A 130 -7.29 26.23 14.58
C LYS A 130 -8.36 25.17 14.42
N VAL A 131 -8.08 23.96 14.91
CA VAL A 131 -8.97 22.79 14.81
C VAL A 131 -10.36 23.07 15.39
N GLN A 132 -10.47 23.82 16.50
CA GLN A 132 -11.73 24.14 17.15
C GLN A 132 -12.67 25.00 16.28
N ASP A 133 -12.12 25.76 15.34
CA ASP A 133 -12.90 26.60 14.42
C ASP A 133 -13.60 25.78 13.32
N LEU A 134 -13.31 24.47 13.24
CA LEU A 134 -13.97 23.52 12.37
C LEU A 134 -15.37 23.12 12.84
N LYS A 135 -15.75 23.49 14.09
CA LYS A 135 -17.09 23.23 14.59
C LYS A 135 -18.15 23.95 13.75
N GLY A 136 -19.17 23.21 13.30
CA GLY A 136 -20.22 23.71 12.41
C GLY A 136 -19.81 23.85 10.93
N LYS A 137 -18.58 23.53 10.55
CA LYS A 137 -18.06 23.68 9.19
C LYS A 137 -18.34 22.45 8.31
N LYS A 138 -18.25 22.65 7.00
CA LYS A 138 -18.33 21.58 5.99
C LYS A 138 -16.92 21.08 5.66
N ILE A 139 -16.63 19.82 5.97
CA ILE A 139 -15.30 19.22 5.77
C ILE A 139 -15.41 18.13 4.69
N ILE A 140 -14.48 18.12 3.76
CA ILE A 140 -14.37 17.12 2.70
C ILE A 140 -13.12 16.25 2.91
N PHE A 141 -13.27 14.95 2.67
CA PHE A 141 -12.20 13.97 2.75
C PHE A 141 -12.05 13.20 1.43
N VAL A 142 -10.95 12.48 1.28
CA VAL A 142 -10.62 11.77 0.05
C VAL A 142 -11.51 10.54 -0.16
N ASP A 143 -11.48 9.62 0.80
CA ASP A 143 -12.24 8.36 0.78
C ASP A 143 -12.37 7.84 2.20
N GLN A 144 -13.36 6.99 2.45
CA GLN A 144 -13.61 6.39 3.77
C GLN A 144 -12.36 5.65 4.29
N ASP A 145 -11.71 4.86 3.44
CA ASP A 145 -10.53 4.05 3.77
C ASP A 145 -9.19 4.79 3.51
N SER A 146 -9.23 6.09 3.21
CA SER A 146 -8.00 6.86 3.01
C SER A 146 -7.30 7.15 4.34
N ALA A 147 -6.08 6.63 4.50
CA ALA A 147 -5.29 6.84 5.72
C ALA A 147 -5.03 8.33 6.00
N ALA A 148 -4.29 9.01 5.11
CA ALA A 148 -3.88 10.41 5.30
C ALA A 148 -4.82 11.43 4.63
N GLY A 149 -5.93 10.99 4.08
CA GLY A 149 -6.97 11.86 3.52
C GLY A 149 -8.30 11.79 4.26
N HIS A 150 -8.36 11.01 5.37
CA HIS A 150 -9.55 10.88 6.21
C HIS A 150 -9.19 10.40 7.62
N VAL A 151 -8.69 9.17 7.77
CA VAL A 151 -8.64 8.49 9.07
C VAL A 151 -7.70 9.18 10.06
N PHE A 152 -6.54 9.63 9.60
CA PHE A 152 -5.59 10.35 10.47
C PHE A 152 -6.17 11.69 10.93
N GLN A 153 -6.89 12.38 10.05
CA GLN A 153 -7.58 13.62 10.40
C GLN A 153 -8.67 13.37 11.44
N MET A 154 -9.48 12.31 11.29
CA MET A 154 -10.52 11.97 12.27
C MET A 154 -9.93 11.77 13.68
N LEU A 155 -8.82 11.02 13.80
CA LEU A 155 -8.15 10.87 15.09
C LEU A 155 -7.60 12.21 15.62
N THR A 156 -7.03 13.05 14.74
CA THR A 156 -6.50 14.37 15.12
C THR A 156 -7.61 15.30 15.64
N LEU A 157 -8.76 15.32 14.95
CA LEU A 157 -9.93 16.10 15.35
C LEU A 157 -10.49 15.60 16.70
N SER A 158 -10.60 14.29 16.88
CA SER A 158 -11.04 13.67 18.14
C SER A 158 -10.10 14.01 19.31
N LYS A 159 -8.78 13.90 19.12
CA LYS A 159 -7.77 14.29 20.12
C LYS A 159 -7.84 15.78 20.49
N ALA A 160 -8.26 16.62 19.55
CA ALA A 160 -8.46 18.06 19.78
C ALA A 160 -9.81 18.38 20.46
N GLY A 161 -10.59 17.37 20.84
CA GLY A 161 -11.84 17.50 21.59
C GLY A 161 -13.10 17.72 20.74
N LEU A 162 -13.01 17.54 19.40
CA LEU A 162 -14.19 17.56 18.54
C LEU A 162 -14.89 16.19 18.51
N ASP A 163 -16.22 16.19 18.61
CA ASP A 163 -17.02 15.03 18.28
C ASP A 163 -17.06 14.87 16.74
N VAL A 164 -16.29 13.92 16.22
CA VAL A 164 -16.12 13.71 14.77
C VAL A 164 -17.39 13.24 14.05
N HIS A 165 -18.46 12.96 14.78
CA HIS A 165 -19.75 12.55 14.22
C HIS A 165 -20.80 13.68 14.26
N LYS A 166 -20.57 14.76 15.04
CA LYS A 166 -21.59 15.78 15.30
C LYS A 166 -21.09 17.21 15.07
N ASP A 167 -19.81 17.48 15.38
CA ASP A 167 -19.32 18.86 15.43
C ASP A 167 -19.08 19.51 14.06
N PHE A 168 -19.13 18.72 12.96
CA PHE A 168 -19.02 19.24 11.61
C PHE A 168 -19.77 18.39 10.59
N THR A 169 -20.06 18.94 9.42
CA THR A 169 -20.71 18.21 8.32
C THR A 169 -19.66 17.57 7.43
N LYS A 170 -19.65 16.25 7.34
CA LYS A 170 -18.84 15.51 6.34
C LYS A 170 -19.53 15.58 4.97
N LEU A 171 -18.84 16.18 4.00
CA LEU A 171 -19.28 16.16 2.60
C LEU A 171 -19.04 14.79 1.97
N PRO A 172 -19.68 14.46 0.83
CA PRO A 172 -19.36 13.27 0.04
C PRO A 172 -17.87 13.19 -0.28
N TYR A 173 -17.29 12.00 -0.27
CA TYR A 173 -15.87 11.78 -0.53
C TYR A 173 -15.45 12.23 -1.92
N ALA A 174 -14.35 12.96 -1.99
CA ALA A 174 -13.81 13.56 -3.22
C ALA A 174 -13.07 12.58 -4.14
N LYS A 175 -12.76 11.37 -3.65
CA LYS A 175 -12.06 10.27 -4.31
C LYS A 175 -10.57 10.51 -4.59
N LYS A 176 -10.12 11.77 -4.68
CA LYS A 176 -8.72 12.16 -4.93
C LYS A 176 -8.32 13.33 -4.05
N HIS A 177 -7.03 13.39 -3.69
CA HIS A 177 -6.47 14.48 -2.87
C HIS A 177 -6.60 15.85 -3.58
N ASP A 178 -6.39 15.91 -4.88
CA ASP A 178 -6.53 17.13 -5.65
C ASP A 178 -7.97 17.66 -5.68
N ASN A 179 -8.97 16.77 -5.76
CA ASN A 179 -10.38 17.19 -5.69
C ASN A 179 -10.72 17.80 -4.32
N VAL A 180 -10.13 17.32 -3.22
CA VAL A 180 -10.29 17.92 -1.89
C VAL A 180 -9.72 19.34 -1.88
N ALA A 181 -8.49 19.53 -2.38
CA ALA A 181 -7.86 20.85 -2.42
C ALA A 181 -8.64 21.83 -3.31
N MET A 182 -9.14 21.36 -4.46
CA MET A 182 -9.99 22.16 -5.35
C MET A 182 -11.33 22.54 -4.68
N ALA A 183 -11.96 21.62 -3.94
CA ALA A 183 -13.19 21.90 -3.22
C ALA A 183 -13.00 22.99 -2.15
N VAL A 184 -11.89 22.94 -1.41
CA VAL A 184 -11.53 24.00 -0.45
C VAL A 184 -11.21 25.31 -1.16
N PHE A 185 -10.39 25.29 -2.21
CA PHE A 185 -10.05 26.48 -2.99
C PHE A 185 -11.27 27.18 -3.57
N ASN A 186 -12.22 26.40 -4.14
CA ASN A 186 -13.46 26.90 -4.76
C ASN A 186 -14.58 27.22 -3.73
N LYS A 187 -14.30 27.12 -2.41
CA LYS A 187 -15.28 27.38 -1.32
C LYS A 187 -16.50 26.44 -1.31
N THR A 188 -16.41 25.27 -1.95
CA THR A 188 -17.46 24.23 -1.87
C THR A 188 -17.35 23.43 -0.59
N ALA A 189 -16.18 23.44 0.05
CA ALA A 189 -15.90 22.96 1.39
C ALA A 189 -15.17 24.05 2.20
N ASP A 190 -15.42 24.12 3.50
CA ASP A 190 -14.73 25.07 4.39
C ASP A 190 -13.31 24.60 4.72
N ALA A 191 -13.13 23.28 4.85
CA ALA A 191 -11.86 22.62 5.11
C ALA A 191 -11.78 21.25 4.43
N GLY A 192 -10.57 20.69 4.35
CA GLY A 192 -10.39 19.36 3.76
C GLY A 192 -9.20 18.60 4.30
N GLY A 193 -9.29 17.26 4.29
CA GLY A 193 -8.21 16.36 4.69
C GLY A 193 -7.46 15.80 3.49
N ILE A 194 -6.14 16.01 3.44
CA ILE A 194 -5.27 15.46 2.39
C ILE A 194 -3.97 14.89 2.98
N ARG A 195 -3.22 14.12 2.19
CA ARG A 195 -1.84 13.74 2.51
C ARG A 195 -0.93 14.97 2.34
N GLU A 196 0.01 15.19 3.28
CA GLU A 196 0.92 16.33 3.25
C GLU A 196 1.70 16.42 1.95
N ASP A 197 2.33 15.32 1.51
CA ASP A 197 3.18 15.26 0.31
C ASP A 197 2.43 15.58 -1.00
N ASP A 198 1.09 15.61 -0.97
CA ASP A 198 0.28 15.88 -2.15
C ASP A 198 -0.03 17.37 -2.30
N LEU A 199 0.13 18.19 -1.25
CA LEU A 199 -0.20 19.62 -1.33
C LEU A 199 0.62 20.34 -2.40
N ASP A 200 1.94 20.18 -2.40
CA ASP A 200 2.83 20.84 -3.36
C ASP A 200 2.59 20.41 -4.82
N LYS A 201 2.06 19.20 -5.02
CA LYS A 201 1.73 18.70 -6.38
C LYS A 201 0.51 19.41 -6.98
N MET A 202 -0.20 20.19 -6.20
CA MET A 202 -1.43 20.88 -6.62
C MET A 202 -1.21 22.31 -7.09
N LYS A 203 0.04 22.81 -7.08
CA LYS A 203 0.41 24.18 -7.46
C LYS A 203 -0.06 24.59 -8.86
N ASP A 204 -0.17 23.61 -9.78
CA ASP A 204 -0.63 23.86 -11.15
C ASP A 204 -2.19 23.82 -11.28
N LYS A 205 -2.90 23.44 -10.19
CA LYS A 205 -4.36 23.32 -10.16
C LYS A 205 -5.04 24.34 -9.25
N VAL A 206 -4.37 24.76 -8.18
CA VAL A 206 -4.89 25.72 -7.20
C VAL A 206 -3.79 26.71 -6.81
N ASP A 207 -4.18 27.94 -6.56
CA ASP A 207 -3.28 28.95 -6.00
C ASP A 207 -3.03 28.64 -4.52
N LEU A 208 -1.89 27.97 -4.25
CA LEU A 208 -1.50 27.58 -2.89
C LEU A 208 -1.29 28.77 -1.97
N SER A 209 -1.08 29.99 -2.50
CA SER A 209 -0.97 31.21 -1.68
C SER A 209 -2.25 31.53 -0.92
N GLN A 210 -3.41 31.01 -1.37
CA GLN A 210 -4.73 31.20 -0.73
C GLN A 210 -5.08 30.04 0.23
N ILE A 211 -4.27 29.00 0.29
CA ILE A 211 -4.49 27.83 1.17
C ILE A 211 -3.57 27.92 2.37
N LYS A 212 -4.04 27.50 3.53
CA LYS A 212 -3.25 27.30 4.74
C LYS A 212 -3.46 25.91 5.32
N ILE A 213 -2.47 25.45 6.06
CA ILE A 213 -2.58 24.23 6.87
C ILE A 213 -3.12 24.65 8.24
N VAL A 214 -4.27 24.08 8.62
CA VAL A 214 -4.92 24.30 9.92
C VAL A 214 -4.33 23.37 10.97
N ALA A 215 -4.04 22.13 10.59
CA ALA A 215 -3.44 21.15 11.47
C ALA A 215 -2.64 20.09 10.69
N PHE A 216 -1.62 19.57 11.36
CA PHE A 216 -0.92 18.36 10.97
C PHE A 216 -1.42 17.19 11.81
N THR A 217 -1.53 16.01 11.22
CA THR A 217 -1.72 14.79 12.00
C THR A 217 -0.38 14.31 12.55
N ASP A 218 -0.39 13.35 13.47
CA ASP A 218 0.80 12.60 13.81
C ASP A 218 1.36 11.87 12.59
N TYR A 219 2.64 11.46 12.65
CA TYR A 219 3.28 10.59 11.67
C TYR A 219 2.95 9.13 11.96
N TYR A 220 2.51 8.41 10.93
CA TYR A 220 2.16 6.98 11.00
C TYR A 220 3.02 6.15 10.05
N PRO A 221 3.20 4.84 10.33
CA PRO A 221 3.90 3.94 9.43
C PRO A 221 3.33 3.95 8.02
N ASN A 222 4.20 3.89 7.03
CA ASN A 222 3.84 3.86 5.62
C ASN A 222 3.21 2.51 5.21
N TRP A 223 3.05 2.27 3.94
CA TRP A 223 2.38 1.11 3.37
C TRP A 223 3.16 -0.17 3.62
N PRO A 224 2.54 -1.22 4.22
CA PRO A 224 3.15 -2.54 4.29
C PRO A 224 3.04 -3.31 2.97
N LEU A 225 4.09 -4.05 2.62
CA LEU A 225 3.96 -5.27 1.85
C LEU A 225 3.77 -6.40 2.86
N PHE A 226 2.72 -7.20 2.72
CA PHE A 226 2.34 -8.22 3.70
C PHE A 226 2.02 -9.56 3.05
N SER A 227 2.24 -10.66 3.77
CA SER A 227 1.76 -12.00 3.44
C SER A 227 0.29 -12.15 3.85
N THR A 228 -0.49 -12.88 3.05
CA THR A 228 -1.86 -13.26 3.42
C THR A 228 -1.93 -14.54 4.27
N GLY A 229 -0.77 -15.15 4.59
CA GLY A 229 -0.69 -16.41 5.30
C GLY A 229 -0.81 -17.65 4.40
N LYS A 230 -0.94 -17.47 3.09
CA LYS A 230 -0.99 -18.57 2.11
C LYS A 230 0.37 -19.09 1.69
N MET A 231 1.38 -18.23 1.68
CA MET A 231 2.74 -18.63 1.38
C MET A 231 3.32 -19.51 2.49
N SER A 232 4.19 -20.45 2.12
CA SER A 232 5.01 -21.15 3.13
C SER A 232 5.89 -20.15 3.88
N LYS A 233 6.21 -20.46 5.14
CA LYS A 233 7.12 -19.64 5.93
C LYS A 233 8.46 -19.40 5.23
N THR A 234 9.01 -20.42 4.57
CA THR A 234 10.26 -20.32 3.81
C THR A 234 10.17 -19.27 2.70
N VAL A 235 9.07 -19.23 1.94
CA VAL A 235 8.89 -18.25 0.87
C VAL A 235 8.68 -16.85 1.45
N ALA A 236 7.88 -16.72 2.50
CA ALA A 236 7.68 -15.44 3.19
C ALA A 236 9.00 -14.86 3.74
N ASP A 237 9.85 -15.71 4.31
CA ASP A 237 11.18 -15.31 4.81
C ASP A 237 12.12 -14.89 3.67
N LYS A 238 12.08 -15.57 2.50
CA LYS A 238 12.82 -15.13 1.31
C LYS A 238 12.36 -13.77 0.82
N VAL A 239 11.03 -13.54 0.74
CA VAL A 239 10.48 -12.22 0.36
C VAL A 239 10.93 -11.15 1.35
N ARG A 240 10.82 -11.39 2.66
CA ARG A 240 11.28 -10.46 3.68
C ARG A 240 12.77 -10.13 3.51
N ALA A 241 13.62 -11.14 3.33
CA ALA A 241 15.04 -10.97 3.11
C ALA A 241 15.35 -10.16 1.84
N ALA A 242 14.63 -10.42 0.75
CA ALA A 242 14.75 -9.68 -0.50
C ALA A 242 14.38 -8.20 -0.31
N LEU A 243 13.26 -7.91 0.35
CA LEU A 243 12.86 -6.52 0.65
C LEU A 243 13.92 -5.79 1.50
N MET A 244 14.54 -6.46 2.46
CA MET A 244 15.57 -5.85 3.32
C MET A 244 16.89 -5.56 2.60
N LYS A 245 17.16 -6.16 1.43
CA LYS A 245 18.26 -5.77 0.55
C LYS A 245 18.02 -4.42 -0.13
N LEU A 246 16.76 -4.10 -0.44
CA LEU A 246 16.34 -2.82 -1.03
C LEU A 246 16.38 -1.70 0.03
N LYS A 247 17.58 -1.35 0.48
CA LYS A 247 17.79 -0.30 1.49
C LYS A 247 17.32 1.06 0.97
N PRO A 248 16.70 1.90 1.82
CA PRO A 248 16.26 3.24 1.42
C PRO A 248 17.38 4.04 0.73
N ASN A 249 17.04 4.59 -0.43
CA ASN A 249 17.91 5.40 -1.30
C ASN A 249 19.10 4.66 -1.92
N SER A 250 19.20 3.33 -1.84
CA SER A 250 20.21 2.58 -2.58
C SER A 250 19.92 2.59 -4.08
N ALA A 251 20.97 2.43 -4.90
CA ALA A 251 20.83 2.37 -6.38
C ALA A 251 19.91 1.22 -6.81
N GLU A 252 20.01 0.05 -6.15
CA GLU A 252 19.17 -1.11 -6.42
C GLU A 252 17.69 -0.81 -6.08
N ALA A 253 17.42 -0.20 -4.92
CA ALA A 253 16.06 0.19 -4.56
C ALA A 253 15.45 1.21 -5.53
N GLN A 254 16.27 2.18 -6.02
CA GLN A 254 15.85 3.14 -7.04
C GLN A 254 15.47 2.45 -8.35
N GLN A 255 16.25 1.47 -8.79
CA GLN A 255 15.99 0.73 -10.02
C GLN A 255 14.73 -0.16 -9.89
N VAL A 256 14.58 -0.85 -8.76
CA VAL A 256 13.55 -1.89 -8.53
C VAL A 256 12.22 -1.29 -8.08
N ALA A 257 12.23 -0.37 -7.12
CA ALA A 257 11.05 0.16 -6.47
C ALA A 257 10.80 1.65 -6.78
N GLY A 258 11.79 2.36 -7.31
CA GLY A 258 11.70 3.77 -7.71
C GLY A 258 10.56 4.10 -8.66
N PRO A 259 10.24 3.29 -9.70
CA PRO A 259 9.06 3.51 -10.53
C PRO A 259 7.75 3.60 -9.74
N ALA A 260 7.64 2.86 -8.62
CA ALA A 260 6.51 2.94 -7.69
C ALA A 260 6.63 4.09 -6.67
N LYS A 261 7.63 4.97 -6.79
CA LYS A 261 8.00 6.04 -5.85
C LYS A 261 8.39 5.54 -4.46
N ILE A 262 8.81 4.29 -4.39
CA ILE A 262 9.34 3.65 -3.18
C ILE A 262 10.85 3.76 -3.23
N THR A 263 11.46 4.36 -2.20
CA THR A 263 12.91 4.54 -2.12
C THR A 263 13.62 3.33 -1.53
N GLY A 264 12.87 2.36 -0.99
CA GLY A 264 13.35 1.13 -0.39
C GLY A 264 12.37 0.56 0.63
N PHE A 265 12.83 -0.44 1.39
CA PHE A 265 12.03 -1.06 2.43
C PHE A 265 12.78 -1.09 3.76
N ALA A 266 12.01 -1.09 4.86
CA ALA A 266 12.49 -1.20 6.23
C ALA A 266 11.79 -2.34 6.98
N PRO A 267 12.38 -2.84 8.08
CA PRO A 267 11.72 -3.79 8.96
C PRO A 267 10.42 -3.24 9.53
N VAL A 268 9.46 -4.13 9.76
CA VAL A 268 8.15 -3.77 10.31
C VAL A 268 7.56 -4.95 11.09
N ALA A 269 6.82 -4.64 12.14
CA ALA A 269 6.04 -5.60 12.90
C ALA A 269 4.57 -5.15 12.98
N ASP A 270 3.65 -6.10 13.19
CA ASP A 270 2.21 -5.81 13.26
C ASP A 270 1.86 -4.77 14.35
N LYS A 271 2.58 -4.79 15.49
CA LYS A 271 2.42 -3.81 16.58
C LYS A 271 2.70 -2.36 16.19
N ASP A 272 3.48 -2.15 15.13
CA ASP A 272 3.80 -0.79 14.64
C ASP A 272 2.54 -0.07 14.11
N TYR A 273 1.46 -0.83 13.83
CA TYR A 273 0.17 -0.33 13.37
C TYR A 273 -0.88 -0.15 14.49
N ASP A 274 -0.52 -0.28 15.79
CA ASP A 274 -1.49 -0.17 16.89
C ASP A 274 -2.16 1.20 16.98
N MET A 275 -1.41 2.29 16.74
CA MET A 275 -2.00 3.63 16.66
C MET A 275 -3.00 3.78 15.52
N LEU A 276 -2.81 3.03 14.44
CA LEU A 276 -3.72 3.02 13.30
C LEU A 276 -5.00 2.24 13.58
N ARG A 277 -4.94 1.22 14.43
CA ARG A 277 -6.13 0.54 14.94
C ARG A 277 -6.99 1.50 15.76
N GLN A 278 -6.37 2.35 16.59
CA GLN A 278 -7.08 3.40 17.31
C GLN A 278 -7.71 4.42 16.34
N ALA A 279 -6.96 4.88 15.35
CA ALA A 279 -7.47 5.83 14.36
C ALA A 279 -8.64 5.26 13.56
N ALA A 280 -8.55 3.98 13.15
CA ALA A 280 -9.62 3.30 12.44
C ALA A 280 -10.89 3.13 13.29
N LYS A 281 -10.77 2.91 14.60
CA LYS A 281 -11.93 2.89 15.52
C LYS A 281 -12.62 4.25 15.60
N VAL A 282 -11.87 5.35 15.71
CA VAL A 282 -12.43 6.71 15.73
C VAL A 282 -13.15 7.06 14.42
N ALA A 283 -12.75 6.44 13.33
CA ALA A 283 -13.36 6.62 12.01
C ALA A 283 -14.45 5.57 11.67
N ASP A 284 -14.91 4.74 12.64
CA ASP A 284 -15.90 3.66 12.48
C ASP A 284 -15.51 2.58 11.44
N LEU A 285 -14.21 2.27 11.35
CA LEU A 285 -13.69 1.29 10.39
C LEU A 285 -13.26 -0.04 11.04
N LEU A 286 -13.29 -0.14 12.39
CA LEU A 286 -12.96 -1.36 13.14
C LEU A 286 -13.94 -1.68 14.24
#